data_4646e3b5aa594fe45f174f40f4d24f26
#
_entry.id   4646e3b5aa594fe45f174f40f4d24f26
#
_cell.length_a   1.000
_cell.length_b   1.000
_cell.length_c   1.000
_cell.angle_alpha   90.00
_cell.angle_beta   90.00
_cell.angle_gamma   90.00
#
_symmetry.space_group_name_H-M   'P 1'
#
loop_
_entity.id
_entity.type
_entity.pdbx_description
1 polymer ?
#
loop_
_entity_poly.entity_id
_entity_poly.type
_entity_poly.pdbx_seq_one_letter_code
_entity_poly.pdbx_strand_id
1 'polypeptide(L)'
;MGYLLLTILGGAMVSILMRLSESKIKNNIGMLEANYIACFVVSAASAGFGNLFPNEPGIAGTQFWGFITGVLFLVCYLVFQVSVSRNGVVLSSAFSKLGLMVSIVMSVLFFDEKPTVLQTLGFLLAVGAICLMNYQKEKAGSGFNFGLLLVLFFGGASDAMAKVFEELGTASQQSQYLFYTFLVALVLCTALMIYKKQRLGRWEFLFGTLIAIPNFVSTRFMLKALADIPAVIAYPAFSVGTILVVTMAGVLFFHERLSKRQWIGIAMILVALVLLNI
;
A
#
# COMPACT_ATOMS: atom_id res chain seq x y z
N MET A 1 -4.63 7.84 16.60
CA MET A 1 -5.79 7.97 15.66
C MET A 1 -5.56 9.02 14.57
N GLY A 2 -5.06 10.22 14.82
CA GLY A 2 -4.83 11.23 13.77
C GLY A 2 -3.89 10.79 12.65
N TYR A 3 -2.83 10.06 12.96
CA TYR A 3 -1.89 9.54 11.97
C TYR A 3 -2.55 8.51 11.04
N LEU A 4 -3.43 7.67 11.57
CA LEU A 4 -4.16 6.68 10.77
C LEU A 4 -5.11 7.35 9.77
N LEU A 5 -5.79 8.44 10.17
CA LEU A 5 -6.63 9.22 9.24
C LEU A 5 -5.80 9.83 8.11
N LEU A 6 -4.62 10.39 8.40
CA LEU A 6 -3.73 10.93 7.37
C LEU A 6 -3.22 9.83 6.42
N THR A 7 -2.96 8.63 6.94
CA THR A 7 -2.61 7.45 6.14
C THR A 7 -3.75 7.06 5.19
N ILE A 8 -4.99 7.00 5.70
CA ILE A 8 -6.18 6.67 4.91
C ILE A 8 -6.41 7.70 3.80
N LEU A 9 -6.34 8.98 4.13
CA LEU A 9 -6.52 10.06 3.15
C LEU A 9 -5.40 10.04 2.09
N GLY A 10 -4.15 9.82 2.51
CA GLY A 10 -3.03 9.65 1.58
C GLY A 10 -3.23 8.47 0.62
N GLY A 11 -3.57 7.29 1.15
CA GLY A 11 -3.83 6.10 0.33
C GLY A 11 -5.02 6.26 -0.62
N ALA A 12 -6.08 6.93 -0.17
CA ALA A 12 -7.23 7.25 -1.01
C ALA A 12 -6.85 8.23 -2.14
N MET A 13 -6.06 9.26 -1.82
CA MET A 13 -5.60 10.24 -2.80
C MET A 13 -4.70 9.61 -3.87
N VAL A 14 -3.81 8.68 -3.49
CA VAL A 14 -3.04 7.85 -4.43
C VAL A 14 -4.00 7.14 -5.40
N SER A 15 -5.01 6.45 -4.88
CA SER A 15 -5.97 5.69 -5.71
C SER A 15 -6.75 6.59 -6.67
N ILE A 16 -7.19 7.76 -6.20
CA ILE A 16 -7.92 8.75 -7.02
C ILE A 16 -7.03 9.31 -8.13
N LEU A 17 -5.79 9.69 -7.79
CA LEU A 17 -4.83 10.21 -8.78
C LEU A 17 -4.43 9.15 -9.81
N MET A 18 -4.21 7.90 -9.40
CA MET A 18 -3.96 6.79 -10.31
C MET A 18 -5.12 6.64 -11.30
N ARG A 19 -6.37 6.71 -10.83
CA ARG A 19 -7.54 6.64 -11.69
C ARG A 19 -7.61 7.81 -12.69
N LEU A 20 -7.34 9.04 -12.24
CA LEU A 20 -7.28 10.21 -13.12
C LEU A 20 -6.18 10.10 -14.18
N SER A 21 -5.12 9.36 -13.88
CA SER A 21 -3.98 9.17 -14.77
C SER A 21 -4.24 8.15 -15.89
N GLU A 22 -5.14 7.17 -15.68
CA GLU A 22 -5.36 6.02 -16.59
C GLU A 22 -5.57 6.42 -18.05
N SER A 23 -6.31 7.52 -18.31
CA SER A 23 -6.60 7.98 -19.68
C SER A 23 -5.41 8.66 -20.38
N LYS A 24 -4.36 9.05 -19.64
CA LYS A 24 -3.24 9.87 -20.14
C LYS A 24 -1.91 9.13 -20.13
N ILE A 25 -1.77 8.12 -19.30
CA ILE A 25 -0.53 7.36 -19.13
C ILE A 25 -0.51 6.17 -20.07
N LYS A 26 0.63 6.02 -20.77
CA LYS A 26 0.92 4.89 -21.64
C LYS A 26 1.97 3.94 -21.05
N ASN A 27 2.79 4.46 -20.14
CA ASN A 27 3.90 3.74 -19.53
C ASN A 27 3.81 3.77 -18.00
N ASN A 28 3.23 2.71 -17.43
CA ASN A 28 3.09 2.59 -15.98
C ASN A 28 4.43 2.54 -15.23
N ILE A 29 5.50 1.99 -15.85
CA ILE A 29 6.83 1.94 -15.23
C ILE A 29 7.42 3.35 -15.19
N GLY A 30 7.24 4.17 -16.25
CA GLY A 30 7.66 5.57 -16.23
C GLY A 30 6.94 6.40 -15.16
N MET A 31 5.63 6.17 -14.93
CA MET A 31 4.92 6.81 -13.84
C MET A 31 5.45 6.38 -12.47
N LEU A 32 5.76 5.09 -12.29
CA LEU A 32 6.33 4.55 -11.06
C LEU A 32 7.73 5.14 -10.81
N GLU A 33 8.55 5.26 -11.85
CA GLU A 33 9.87 5.91 -11.78
C GLU A 33 9.76 7.35 -11.28
N ALA A 34 8.87 8.15 -11.88
CA ALA A 34 8.65 9.53 -11.44
C ALA A 34 8.13 9.60 -9.99
N ASN A 35 7.29 8.65 -9.57
CA ASN A 35 6.84 8.53 -8.19
C ASN A 35 8.02 8.27 -7.25
N TYR A 36 8.90 7.32 -7.59
CA TYR A 36 10.05 7.01 -6.74
C TYR A 36 11.10 8.13 -6.72
N ILE A 37 11.31 8.84 -7.83
CA ILE A 37 12.16 10.04 -7.85
C ILE A 37 11.64 11.07 -6.84
N ALA A 38 10.37 11.39 -6.90
CA ALA A 38 9.78 12.40 -6.02
C ALA A 38 9.74 11.93 -4.55
N CYS A 39 9.39 10.67 -4.28
CA CYS A 39 9.44 10.08 -2.95
C CYS A 39 10.86 10.07 -2.37
N PHE A 40 11.87 9.76 -3.20
CA PHE A 40 13.28 9.82 -2.82
C PHE A 40 13.68 11.24 -2.40
N VAL A 41 13.34 12.25 -3.20
CA VAL A 41 13.67 13.66 -2.88
C VAL A 41 12.98 14.10 -1.58
N VAL A 42 11.68 13.79 -1.41
CA VAL A 42 10.93 14.15 -0.20
C VAL A 42 11.44 13.41 1.02
N SER A 43 11.80 12.13 0.89
CA SER A 43 12.37 11.34 2.00
C SER A 43 13.76 11.84 2.39
N ALA A 44 14.61 12.19 1.42
CA ALA A 44 15.92 12.80 1.67
C ALA A 44 15.81 14.14 2.41
N ALA A 45 14.88 15.01 1.98
CA ALA A 45 14.59 16.25 2.65
C ALA A 45 14.05 16.03 4.09
N SER A 46 13.22 15.01 4.28
CA SER A 46 12.66 14.62 5.58
C SER A 46 13.71 14.06 6.55
N ALA A 47 14.71 13.33 6.05
CA ALA A 47 15.83 12.84 6.84
C ALA A 47 16.86 13.94 7.15
N GLY A 48 16.86 15.02 6.36
CA GLY A 48 17.88 16.07 6.37
C GLY A 48 19.09 15.68 5.52
N PHE A 49 19.41 16.49 4.51
CA PHE A 49 20.48 16.18 3.54
C PHE A 49 21.86 15.92 4.19
N GLY A 50 22.13 16.49 5.36
CA GLY A 50 23.36 16.23 6.13
C GLY A 50 23.31 14.96 6.98
N ASN A 51 22.15 14.31 7.14
CA ASN A 51 21.92 13.17 8.02
C ASN A 51 21.36 11.92 7.27
N LEU A 52 21.69 11.79 6.00
CA LEU A 52 21.25 10.67 5.19
C LEU A 52 21.98 9.36 5.54
N PHE A 53 23.24 9.47 5.96
CA PHE A 53 24.11 8.37 6.35
C PHE A 53 24.73 8.65 7.73
N PRO A 54 23.89 8.72 8.80
CA PRO A 54 24.41 8.98 10.13
C PRO A 54 25.28 7.84 10.60
N ASN A 55 26.31 8.16 11.38
CA ASN A 55 27.17 7.15 12.01
C ASN A 55 26.64 6.83 13.43
N GLU A 56 25.39 6.36 13.48
CA GLU A 56 24.66 6.06 14.72
C GLU A 56 24.46 4.55 14.89
N PRO A 57 24.36 4.06 16.14
CA PRO A 57 24.00 2.68 16.42
C PRO A 57 22.65 2.33 15.77
N GLY A 58 22.57 1.13 15.14
CA GLY A 58 21.33 0.65 14.51
C GLY A 58 21.16 1.06 13.05
N ILE A 59 21.98 1.97 12.48
CA ILE A 59 21.85 2.41 11.10
C ILE A 59 21.97 1.27 10.09
N ALA A 60 22.85 0.29 10.34
CA ALA A 60 22.98 -0.89 9.48
C ALA A 60 21.68 -1.72 9.42
N GLY A 61 20.97 -1.84 10.54
CA GLY A 61 19.64 -2.46 10.58
C GLY A 61 18.62 -1.66 9.78
N THR A 62 18.61 -0.33 9.94
CA THR A 62 17.73 0.58 9.19
C THR A 62 17.97 0.50 7.68
N GLN A 63 19.24 0.43 7.25
CA GLN A 63 19.62 0.22 5.85
C GLN A 63 19.14 -1.15 5.35
N PHE A 64 19.32 -2.20 6.13
CA PHE A 64 18.90 -3.57 5.79
C PHE A 64 17.37 -3.65 5.60
N TRP A 65 16.58 -3.13 6.53
CA TRP A 65 15.12 -3.13 6.43
C TRP A 65 14.64 -2.23 5.29
N GLY A 66 15.26 -1.06 5.09
CA GLY A 66 14.99 -0.18 3.95
C GLY A 66 15.28 -0.84 2.61
N PHE A 67 16.38 -1.60 2.51
CA PHE A 67 16.74 -2.37 1.31
C PHE A 67 15.67 -3.43 1.00
N ILE A 68 15.29 -4.25 1.98
CA ILE A 68 14.27 -5.28 1.80
C ILE A 68 12.94 -4.66 1.35
N THR A 69 12.52 -3.57 2.00
CA THR A 69 11.26 -2.89 1.68
C THR A 69 11.29 -2.29 0.27
N GLY A 70 12.40 -1.68 -0.12
CA GLY A 70 12.56 -1.13 -1.47
C GLY A 70 12.50 -2.19 -2.56
N VAL A 71 13.10 -3.36 -2.33
CA VAL A 71 12.99 -4.51 -3.23
C VAL A 71 11.54 -5.00 -3.30
N LEU A 72 10.88 -5.15 -2.14
CA LEU A 72 9.49 -5.61 -2.08
C LEU A 72 8.54 -4.65 -2.79
N PHE A 73 8.74 -3.33 -2.72
CA PHE A 73 7.94 -2.33 -3.44
C PHE A 73 7.95 -2.56 -4.95
N LEU A 74 9.13 -2.79 -5.53
CA LEU A 74 9.21 -3.08 -6.96
C LEU A 74 8.65 -4.46 -7.32
N VAL A 75 8.97 -5.49 -6.54
CA VAL A 75 8.49 -6.86 -6.78
C VAL A 75 6.96 -6.91 -6.70
N CYS A 76 6.37 -6.30 -5.67
CA CYS A 76 4.92 -6.18 -5.51
C CYS A 76 4.28 -5.54 -6.76
N TYR A 77 4.84 -4.43 -7.23
CA TYR A 77 4.35 -3.76 -8.43
C TYR A 77 4.42 -4.67 -9.67
N LEU A 78 5.54 -5.35 -9.89
CA LEU A 78 5.73 -6.23 -11.06
C LEU A 78 4.78 -7.43 -11.03
N VAL A 79 4.64 -8.05 -9.87
CA VAL A 79 3.72 -9.18 -9.67
C VAL A 79 2.28 -8.74 -9.90
N PHE A 80 1.90 -7.57 -9.37
CA PHE A 80 0.58 -6.99 -9.59
C PHE A 80 0.34 -6.71 -11.08
N GLN A 81 1.29 -6.10 -11.79
CA GLN A 81 1.17 -5.80 -13.22
C GLN A 81 1.00 -7.07 -14.06
N VAL A 82 1.78 -8.12 -13.77
CA VAL A 82 1.65 -9.43 -14.45
C VAL A 82 0.30 -10.07 -14.14
N SER A 83 -0.16 -9.97 -12.89
CA SER A 83 -1.47 -10.50 -12.51
C SER A 83 -2.61 -9.77 -13.22
N VAL A 84 -2.56 -8.44 -13.29
CA VAL A 84 -3.54 -7.62 -14.01
C VAL A 84 -3.64 -8.04 -15.48
N SER A 85 -2.52 -8.27 -16.15
CA SER A 85 -2.52 -8.70 -17.56
C SER A 85 -3.12 -10.10 -17.79
N ARG A 86 -3.06 -10.98 -16.79
CA ARG A 86 -3.53 -12.37 -16.89
C ARG A 86 -4.93 -12.59 -16.32
N ASN A 87 -5.23 -11.94 -15.21
CA ASN A 87 -6.44 -12.20 -14.41
C ASN A 87 -7.42 -11.01 -14.40
N GLY A 88 -7.06 -9.89 -15.04
CA GLY A 88 -7.83 -8.65 -15.02
C GLY A 88 -7.56 -7.80 -13.77
N VAL A 89 -7.92 -6.51 -13.86
CA VAL A 89 -7.64 -5.50 -12.83
C VAL A 89 -8.43 -5.79 -11.54
N VAL A 90 -9.70 -6.15 -11.67
CA VAL A 90 -10.63 -6.32 -10.53
C VAL A 90 -10.17 -7.43 -9.61
N LEU A 91 -9.88 -8.61 -10.17
CA LEU A 91 -9.47 -9.76 -9.39
C LEU A 91 -8.09 -9.54 -8.75
N SER A 92 -7.13 -8.98 -9.50
CA SER A 92 -5.80 -8.64 -8.99
C SER A 92 -5.87 -7.60 -7.87
N SER A 93 -6.72 -6.57 -8.00
CA SER A 93 -6.92 -5.56 -6.96
C SER A 93 -7.56 -6.15 -5.70
N ALA A 94 -8.53 -7.07 -5.84
CA ALA A 94 -9.13 -7.76 -4.70
C ALA A 94 -8.07 -8.54 -3.90
N PHE A 95 -7.23 -9.33 -4.60
CA PHE A 95 -6.17 -10.10 -3.95
C PHE A 95 -5.08 -9.21 -3.34
N SER A 96 -4.74 -8.09 -3.97
CA SER A 96 -3.83 -7.10 -3.39
C SER A 96 -4.38 -6.52 -2.08
N LYS A 97 -5.68 -6.20 -2.02
CA LYS A 97 -6.33 -5.72 -0.78
C LYS A 97 -6.41 -6.79 0.30
N LEU A 98 -6.57 -8.05 -0.08
CA LEU A 98 -6.52 -9.17 0.86
C LEU A 98 -5.10 -9.42 1.41
N GLY A 99 -4.06 -8.82 0.81
CA GLY A 99 -2.69 -8.86 1.33
C GLY A 99 -2.57 -8.41 2.79
N LEU A 100 -3.48 -7.54 3.27
CA LEU A 100 -3.55 -7.17 4.70
C LEU A 100 -3.60 -8.39 5.64
N MET A 101 -4.12 -9.54 5.17
CA MET A 101 -4.12 -10.78 5.97
C MET A 101 -2.69 -11.24 6.28
N VAL A 102 -1.77 -11.09 5.35
CA VAL A 102 -0.35 -11.46 5.56
C VAL A 102 0.27 -10.58 6.62
N SER A 103 0.03 -9.26 6.56
CA SER A 103 0.54 -8.31 7.57
C SER A 103 0.01 -8.62 8.97
N ILE A 104 -1.27 -8.95 9.10
CA ILE A 104 -1.89 -9.29 10.39
C ILE A 104 -1.36 -10.64 10.91
N VAL A 105 -1.31 -11.66 10.05
CA VAL A 105 -0.75 -12.96 10.44
C VAL A 105 0.69 -12.82 10.90
N MET A 106 1.51 -12.01 10.21
CA MET A 106 2.86 -11.70 10.65
C MET A 106 2.88 -11.02 12.03
N SER A 107 2.03 -10.03 12.26
CA SER A 107 1.95 -9.34 13.56
C SER A 107 1.59 -10.29 14.70
N VAL A 108 0.63 -11.16 14.48
CA VAL A 108 0.19 -12.15 15.49
C VAL A 108 1.28 -13.21 15.75
N LEU A 109 1.94 -13.72 14.70
CA LEU A 109 2.89 -14.81 14.83
C LEU A 109 4.29 -14.37 15.31
N PHE A 110 4.74 -13.19 14.91
CA PHE A 110 6.11 -12.74 15.15
C PHE A 110 6.23 -11.62 16.18
N PHE A 111 5.14 -10.88 16.44
CA PHE A 111 5.16 -9.73 17.35
C PHE A 111 4.19 -9.86 18.52
N ASP A 112 3.69 -11.09 18.76
CA ASP A 112 2.80 -11.42 19.91
C ASP A 112 1.55 -10.52 20.02
N GLU A 113 1.11 -9.88 18.94
CA GLU A 113 -0.14 -9.13 18.95
C GLU A 113 -1.32 -10.09 19.18
N LYS A 114 -2.11 -9.83 20.21
CA LYS A 114 -3.27 -10.65 20.58
C LYS A 114 -4.57 -9.90 20.29
N PRO A 115 -5.17 -10.09 19.11
CA PRO A 115 -6.45 -9.46 18.80
C PRO A 115 -7.54 -9.97 19.76
N THR A 116 -8.41 -9.06 20.20
CA THR A 116 -9.62 -9.44 20.92
C THR A 116 -10.57 -10.22 20.00
N VAL A 117 -11.56 -10.89 20.59
CA VAL A 117 -12.60 -11.58 19.81
C VAL A 117 -13.34 -10.60 18.89
N LEU A 118 -13.64 -9.39 19.39
CA LEU A 118 -14.33 -8.36 18.60
C LEU A 118 -13.46 -7.85 17.44
N GLN A 119 -12.16 -7.65 17.66
CA GLN A 119 -11.20 -7.27 16.62
C GLN A 119 -11.08 -8.37 15.56
N THR A 120 -11.04 -9.63 15.97
CA THR A 120 -11.01 -10.77 15.04
C THR A 120 -12.29 -10.81 14.18
N LEU A 121 -13.47 -10.61 14.78
CA LEU A 121 -14.73 -10.53 14.04
C LEU A 121 -14.76 -9.31 13.10
N GLY A 122 -14.28 -8.15 13.56
CA GLY A 122 -14.15 -6.95 12.75
C GLY A 122 -13.25 -7.17 11.52
N PHE A 123 -12.11 -7.83 11.73
CA PHE A 123 -11.19 -8.22 10.65
C PHE A 123 -11.85 -9.15 9.63
N LEU A 124 -12.49 -10.23 10.08
CA LEU A 124 -13.19 -11.16 9.19
C LEU A 124 -14.30 -10.48 8.39
N LEU A 125 -15.03 -9.56 9.04
CA LEU A 125 -16.06 -8.77 8.39
C LEU A 125 -15.48 -7.81 7.34
N ALA A 126 -14.33 -7.17 7.61
CA ALA A 126 -13.62 -6.33 6.66
C ALA A 126 -13.16 -7.12 5.43
N VAL A 127 -12.58 -8.29 5.64
CA VAL A 127 -12.19 -9.20 4.54
C VAL A 127 -13.40 -9.63 3.72
N GLY A 128 -14.49 -10.02 4.38
CA GLY A 128 -15.76 -10.39 3.73
C GLY A 128 -16.33 -9.24 2.90
N ALA A 129 -16.28 -8.01 3.41
CA ALA A 129 -16.72 -6.81 2.69
C ALA A 129 -15.86 -6.54 1.45
N ILE A 130 -14.52 -6.65 1.56
CA ILE A 130 -13.60 -6.49 0.43
C ILE A 130 -13.91 -7.54 -0.65
N CYS A 131 -14.08 -8.81 -0.27
CA CYS A 131 -14.45 -9.87 -1.19
C CYS A 131 -15.80 -9.59 -1.87
N LEU A 132 -16.82 -9.18 -1.11
CA LEU A 132 -18.14 -8.88 -1.65
C LEU A 132 -18.13 -7.72 -2.64
N MET A 133 -17.44 -6.63 -2.32
CA MET A 133 -17.34 -5.44 -3.18
C MET A 133 -16.59 -5.69 -4.47
N ASN A 134 -15.57 -6.56 -4.43
CA ASN A 134 -14.76 -6.92 -5.59
C ASN A 134 -15.25 -8.18 -6.30
N TYR A 135 -16.31 -8.82 -5.81
CA TYR A 135 -16.87 -10.01 -6.44
C TYR A 135 -17.51 -9.64 -7.79
N GLN A 136 -16.84 -10.00 -8.88
CA GLN A 136 -17.42 -10.01 -10.22
C GLN A 136 -17.68 -11.44 -10.65
N LYS A 137 -18.84 -11.63 -11.30
CA LYS A 137 -19.22 -12.91 -11.88
C LYS A 137 -18.51 -13.08 -13.25
N GLU A 138 -17.18 -13.05 -13.24
CA GLU A 138 -16.43 -13.45 -14.41
C GLU A 138 -16.44 -14.98 -14.52
N LYS A 139 -16.52 -15.47 -15.76
CA LYS A 139 -16.38 -16.90 -16.05
C LYS A 139 -15.03 -17.34 -15.49
N ALA A 140 -15.07 -18.01 -14.35
CA ALA A 140 -13.90 -18.62 -13.77
C ALA A 140 -13.29 -19.58 -14.79
N GLY A 141 -12.25 -19.16 -15.47
CA GLY A 141 -11.32 -20.06 -16.11
C GLY A 141 -10.77 -20.96 -15.01
N SER A 142 -11.11 -22.22 -15.07
CA SER A 142 -10.79 -23.23 -14.08
C SER A 142 -9.28 -23.33 -13.88
N GLY A 143 -8.82 -22.98 -12.71
CA GLY A 143 -7.46 -23.21 -12.27
C GLY A 143 -7.09 -22.32 -11.07
N PHE A 144 -6.45 -22.90 -10.08
CA PHE A 144 -5.85 -22.18 -8.96
C PHE A 144 -4.79 -21.20 -9.51
N ASN A 145 -5.09 -19.90 -9.52
CA ASN A 145 -4.22 -18.89 -10.09
C ASN A 145 -3.12 -18.52 -9.11
N PHE A 146 -2.00 -19.23 -9.19
CA PHE A 146 -0.80 -18.96 -8.37
C PHE A 146 -0.36 -17.49 -8.43
N GLY A 147 -0.55 -16.80 -9.58
CA GLY A 147 -0.26 -15.38 -9.72
C GLY A 147 -1.05 -14.48 -8.77
N LEU A 148 -2.31 -14.83 -8.45
CA LEU A 148 -3.11 -14.07 -7.48
C LEU A 148 -2.61 -14.25 -6.04
N LEU A 149 -2.14 -15.45 -5.70
CA LEU A 149 -1.50 -15.68 -4.39
C LEU A 149 -0.19 -14.91 -4.25
N LEU A 150 0.59 -14.80 -5.32
CA LEU A 150 1.79 -13.96 -5.30
C LEU A 150 1.46 -12.49 -5.07
N VAL A 151 0.38 -11.96 -5.68
CA VAL A 151 -0.10 -10.59 -5.44
C VAL A 151 -0.47 -10.41 -3.97
N LEU A 152 -1.23 -11.34 -3.39
CA LEU A 152 -1.63 -11.31 -1.99
C LEU A 152 -0.41 -11.33 -1.08
N PHE A 153 0.52 -12.26 -1.33
CA PHE A 153 1.70 -12.45 -0.48
C PHE A 153 2.66 -11.26 -0.57
N PHE A 154 3.08 -10.86 -1.77
CA PHE A 154 4.02 -9.74 -1.93
C PHE A 154 3.41 -8.39 -1.57
N GLY A 155 2.11 -8.20 -1.83
CA GLY A 155 1.38 -7.01 -1.39
C GLY A 155 1.39 -6.91 0.13
N GLY A 156 0.98 -7.96 0.81
CA GLY A 156 0.95 -7.99 2.26
C GLY A 156 2.33 -8.00 2.92
N ALA A 157 3.31 -8.68 2.32
CA ALA A 157 4.69 -8.61 2.81
C ALA A 157 5.25 -7.19 2.71
N SER A 158 4.96 -6.48 1.62
CA SER A 158 5.34 -5.07 1.45
C SER A 158 4.71 -4.17 2.51
N ASP A 159 3.42 -4.36 2.79
CA ASP A 159 2.71 -3.61 3.84
C ASP A 159 3.25 -3.96 5.25
N ALA A 160 3.53 -5.24 5.52
CA ALA A 160 4.05 -5.71 6.80
C ALA A 160 5.42 -5.11 7.17
N MET A 161 6.22 -4.68 6.18
CA MET A 161 7.54 -4.11 6.45
C MET A 161 7.50 -2.84 7.31
N ALA A 162 6.40 -2.10 7.28
CA ALA A 162 6.23 -0.95 8.17
C ALA A 162 6.16 -1.39 9.65
N LYS A 163 5.46 -2.51 9.93
CA LYS A 163 5.41 -3.10 11.28
C LYS A 163 6.74 -3.73 11.67
N VAL A 164 7.38 -4.44 10.74
CA VAL A 164 8.72 -5.02 10.99
C VAL A 164 9.71 -3.94 11.38
N PHE A 165 9.71 -2.80 10.67
CA PHE A 165 10.59 -1.69 11.02
C PHE A 165 10.20 -1.01 12.34
N GLU A 166 8.92 -0.91 12.64
CA GLU A 166 8.44 -0.35 13.92
C GLU A 166 8.96 -1.17 15.12
N GLU A 167 8.92 -2.50 15.02
CA GLU A 167 9.31 -3.42 16.11
C GLU A 167 10.83 -3.66 16.18
N LEU A 168 11.51 -3.81 15.05
CA LEU A 168 12.91 -4.22 14.97
C LEU A 168 13.87 -3.09 14.59
N GLY A 169 13.34 -1.96 14.15
CA GLY A 169 14.11 -0.80 13.75
C GLY A 169 14.33 0.18 14.90
N THR A 170 15.04 1.27 14.60
CA THR A 170 15.28 2.36 15.54
C THR A 170 14.28 3.49 15.28
N ALA A 171 13.42 3.79 16.26
CA ALA A 171 12.34 4.77 16.12
C ALA A 171 12.83 6.17 15.66
N SER A 172 14.01 6.62 16.09
CA SER A 172 14.61 7.90 15.65
C SER A 172 15.01 7.90 14.17
N GLN A 173 15.17 6.72 13.54
CA GLN A 173 15.67 6.54 12.18
C GLN A 173 14.56 6.26 11.16
N GLN A 174 13.29 6.54 11.46
CA GLN A 174 12.17 6.35 10.53
C GLN A 174 12.33 7.12 9.21
N SER A 175 12.90 8.32 9.27
CA SER A 175 13.15 9.13 8.07
C SER A 175 14.24 8.53 7.19
N GLN A 176 15.30 7.99 7.77
CA GLN A 176 16.37 7.28 7.08
C GLN A 176 15.86 5.96 6.48
N TYR A 177 15.03 5.22 7.20
CA TYR A 177 14.37 4.02 6.67
C TYR A 177 13.59 4.31 5.39
N LEU A 178 12.75 5.36 5.38
CA LEU A 178 12.01 5.78 4.19
C LEU A 178 12.96 6.21 3.06
N PHE A 179 14.03 6.92 3.40
CA PHE A 179 15.04 7.31 2.42
C PHE A 179 15.68 6.09 1.75
N TYR A 180 16.16 5.10 2.52
CA TYR A 180 16.75 3.89 1.95
C TYR A 180 15.73 3.07 1.16
N THR A 181 14.49 2.99 1.63
CA THR A 181 13.41 2.31 0.92
C THR A 181 13.20 2.89 -0.48
N PHE A 182 13.01 4.21 -0.56
CA PHE A 182 12.77 4.86 -1.86
C PHE A 182 14.02 4.96 -2.72
N LEU A 183 15.21 5.03 -2.14
CA LEU A 183 16.48 4.94 -2.86
C LEU A 183 16.60 3.60 -3.59
N VAL A 184 16.40 2.49 -2.88
CA VAL A 184 16.50 1.15 -3.48
C VAL A 184 15.41 0.93 -4.52
N ALA A 185 14.17 1.30 -4.21
CA ALA A 185 13.06 1.20 -5.15
C ALA A 185 13.33 2.00 -6.44
N LEU A 186 13.88 3.21 -6.31
CA LEU A 186 14.27 4.06 -7.43
C LEU A 186 15.37 3.41 -8.27
N VAL A 187 16.47 2.99 -7.65
CA VAL A 187 17.60 2.36 -8.37
C VAL A 187 17.14 1.13 -9.15
N LEU A 188 16.32 0.28 -8.54
CA LEU A 188 15.80 -0.92 -9.19
C LEU A 188 14.79 -0.59 -10.31
N CYS A 189 13.92 0.41 -10.11
CA CYS A 189 12.98 0.87 -11.12
C CYS A 189 13.70 1.49 -12.32
N THR A 190 14.73 2.32 -12.08
CA THR A 190 15.59 2.90 -13.13
C THR A 190 16.29 1.79 -13.92
N ALA A 191 16.87 0.80 -13.25
CA ALA A 191 17.48 -0.35 -13.92
C ALA A 191 16.48 -1.09 -14.81
N LEU A 192 15.26 -1.32 -14.32
CA LEU A 192 14.19 -1.94 -15.08
C LEU A 192 13.76 -1.09 -16.28
N MET A 193 13.65 0.22 -16.12
CA MET A 193 13.27 1.15 -17.18
C MET A 193 14.33 1.18 -18.30
N ILE A 194 15.61 1.18 -17.94
CA ILE A 194 16.73 1.07 -18.88
C ILE A 194 16.69 -0.29 -19.61
N TYR A 195 16.51 -1.39 -18.88
CA TYR A 195 16.43 -2.73 -19.44
C TYR A 195 15.30 -2.86 -20.47
N LYS A 196 14.13 -2.30 -20.15
CA LYS A 196 12.96 -2.31 -21.04
C LYS A 196 13.00 -1.21 -22.11
N LYS A 197 14.07 -0.40 -22.18
CA LYS A 197 14.26 0.72 -23.12
C LYS A 197 13.07 1.70 -23.12
N GLN A 198 12.45 1.89 -21.96
CA GLN A 198 11.31 2.80 -21.80
C GLN A 198 11.81 4.22 -21.52
N ARG A 199 11.01 5.21 -21.90
CA ARG A 199 11.31 6.62 -21.66
C ARG A 199 10.26 7.25 -20.76
N LEU A 200 10.70 8.20 -19.94
CA LEU A 200 9.82 9.00 -19.10
C LEU A 200 9.07 10.03 -19.96
N GLY A 201 7.77 9.90 -20.03
CA GLY A 201 6.91 10.86 -20.72
C GLY A 201 6.48 12.02 -19.81
N ARG A 202 5.91 13.09 -20.41
CA ARG A 202 5.45 14.26 -19.65
C ARG A 202 4.33 13.96 -18.67
N TRP A 203 3.38 13.13 -19.10
CA TRP A 203 2.24 12.76 -18.27
C TRP A 203 2.64 11.78 -17.16
N GLU A 204 3.53 10.84 -17.47
CA GLU A 204 4.12 9.92 -16.51
C GLU A 204 4.86 10.68 -15.42
N PHE A 205 5.67 11.68 -15.79
CA PHE A 205 6.37 12.53 -14.83
C PHE A 205 5.39 13.34 -13.95
N LEU A 206 4.41 14.01 -14.58
CA LEU A 206 3.44 14.84 -13.85
C LEU A 206 2.63 14.00 -12.85
N PHE A 207 2.00 12.91 -13.31
CA PHE A 207 1.16 12.08 -12.44
C PHE A 207 2.00 11.30 -11.42
N GLY A 208 3.17 10.80 -11.79
CA GLY A 208 4.07 10.13 -10.85
C GLY A 208 4.48 11.05 -9.71
N THR A 209 4.86 12.29 -10.01
CA THR A 209 5.21 13.30 -9.00
C THR A 209 4.01 13.69 -8.14
N LEU A 210 2.82 13.88 -8.73
CA LEU A 210 1.60 14.18 -7.97
C LEU A 210 1.20 13.05 -7.03
N ILE A 211 1.37 11.79 -7.44
CA ILE A 211 1.07 10.62 -6.63
C ILE A 211 2.11 10.44 -5.50
N ALA A 212 3.35 10.88 -5.71
CA ALA A 212 4.42 10.70 -4.74
C ALA A 212 4.16 11.38 -3.39
N ILE A 213 3.56 12.57 -3.40
CA ILE A 213 3.27 13.32 -2.15
C ILE A 213 2.33 12.52 -1.25
N PRO A 214 1.11 12.15 -1.68
CA PRO A 214 0.21 11.37 -0.84
C PRO A 214 0.74 9.95 -0.55
N ASN A 215 1.53 9.35 -1.46
CA ASN A 215 2.17 8.06 -1.23
C ASN A 215 3.18 8.15 -0.07
N PHE A 216 4.10 9.12 -0.11
CA PHE A 216 5.06 9.36 0.98
C PHE A 216 4.36 9.69 2.31
N VAL A 217 3.35 10.55 2.28
CA VAL A 217 2.54 10.91 3.46
C VAL A 217 1.88 9.67 4.05
N SER A 218 1.23 8.85 3.22
CA SER A 218 0.59 7.60 3.66
C SER A 218 1.58 6.66 4.32
N THR A 219 2.73 6.40 3.68
CA THR A 219 3.76 5.49 4.20
C THR A 219 4.36 6.01 5.51
N ARG A 220 4.69 7.31 5.58
CA ARG A 220 5.26 7.93 6.78
C ARG A 220 4.30 7.91 7.97
N PHE A 221 3.04 8.26 7.73
CA PHE A 221 2.05 8.28 8.82
C PHE A 221 1.58 6.87 9.21
N MET A 222 1.69 5.89 8.33
CA MET A 222 1.49 4.48 8.70
C MET A 222 2.53 4.00 9.70
N LEU A 223 3.82 4.30 9.49
CA LEU A 223 4.88 4.02 10.46
C LEU A 223 4.59 4.66 11.83
N LYS A 224 4.14 5.92 11.84
CA LYS A 224 3.78 6.60 13.09
C LYS A 224 2.50 6.03 13.72
N ALA A 225 1.54 5.58 12.93
CA ALA A 225 0.31 4.99 13.44
C ALA A 225 0.60 3.63 14.10
N LEU A 226 1.49 2.83 13.54
CA LEU A 226 1.87 1.52 14.06
C LEU A 226 2.64 1.60 15.39
N ALA A 227 3.31 2.71 15.68
CA ALA A 227 3.92 2.94 16.98
C ALA A 227 2.89 3.10 18.12
N ASP A 228 1.66 3.56 17.80
CA ASP A 228 0.61 3.82 18.79
C ASP A 228 -0.55 2.81 18.71
N ILE A 229 -0.71 2.13 17.58
CA ILE A 229 -1.89 1.30 17.27
C ILE A 229 -1.42 -0.08 16.78
N PRO A 230 -1.92 -1.18 17.37
CA PRO A 230 -1.61 -2.52 16.91
C PRO A 230 -1.92 -2.73 15.42
N ALA A 231 -1.08 -3.49 14.74
CA ALA A 231 -1.20 -3.74 13.30
C ALA A 231 -2.55 -4.43 12.95
N VAL A 232 -3.06 -5.27 13.86
CA VAL A 232 -4.38 -5.92 13.75
C VAL A 232 -5.51 -4.91 13.59
N ILE A 233 -5.38 -3.70 14.13
CA ILE A 233 -6.35 -2.60 13.98
C ILE A 233 -5.97 -1.69 12.82
N ALA A 234 -4.68 -1.30 12.74
CA ALA A 234 -4.20 -0.29 11.81
C ALA A 234 -4.39 -0.71 10.33
N TYR A 235 -4.01 -1.94 9.97
CA TYR A 235 -4.11 -2.39 8.57
C TYR A 235 -5.54 -2.56 8.06
N PRO A 236 -6.47 -3.21 8.79
CA PRO A 236 -7.86 -3.27 8.35
C PRO A 236 -8.51 -1.90 8.29
N ALA A 237 -8.29 -1.05 9.30
CA ALA A 237 -8.84 0.31 9.32
C ALA A 237 -8.31 1.16 8.15
N PHE A 238 -7.02 1.04 7.81
CA PHE A 238 -6.44 1.69 6.63
C PHE A 238 -7.09 1.21 5.33
N SER A 239 -7.15 -0.11 5.11
CA SER A 239 -7.70 -0.68 3.87
C SER A 239 -9.17 -0.31 3.68
N VAL A 240 -9.94 -0.48 4.72
CA VAL A 240 -11.38 -0.23 4.73
C VAL A 240 -11.69 1.27 4.64
N GLY A 241 -10.99 2.09 5.42
CA GLY A 241 -11.10 3.56 5.37
C GLY A 241 -10.76 4.10 3.99
N THR A 242 -9.69 3.59 3.37
CA THR A 242 -9.30 3.95 2.00
C THR A 242 -10.39 3.59 0.99
N ILE A 243 -10.98 2.40 1.08
CA ILE A 243 -12.09 1.97 0.21
C ILE A 243 -13.28 2.91 0.36
N LEU A 244 -13.65 3.28 1.60
CA LEU A 244 -14.76 4.22 1.84
C LEU A 244 -14.52 5.57 1.16
N VAL A 245 -13.35 6.18 1.39
CA VAL A 245 -13.00 7.49 0.82
C VAL A 245 -12.98 7.44 -0.70
N VAL A 246 -12.37 6.40 -1.29
CA VAL A 246 -12.30 6.22 -2.75
C VAL A 246 -13.70 6.00 -3.33
N THR A 247 -14.56 5.23 -2.66
CA THR A 247 -15.94 4.99 -3.11
C THR A 247 -16.76 6.28 -3.03
N MET A 248 -16.63 7.06 -1.96
CA MET A 248 -17.28 8.37 -1.85
C MET A 248 -16.82 9.32 -2.96
N ALA A 249 -15.50 9.37 -3.22
CA ALA A 249 -14.97 10.17 -4.33
C ALA A 249 -15.50 9.67 -5.69
N GLY A 250 -15.64 8.36 -5.88
CA GLY A 250 -16.25 7.74 -7.06
C GLY A 250 -17.67 8.23 -7.32
N VAL A 251 -18.49 8.28 -6.28
CA VAL A 251 -19.88 8.78 -6.38
C VAL A 251 -19.93 10.29 -6.61
N LEU A 252 -19.15 11.06 -5.83
CA LEU A 252 -19.26 12.53 -5.83
C LEU A 252 -18.60 13.17 -7.05
N PHE A 253 -17.40 12.71 -7.44
CA PHE A 253 -16.62 13.34 -8.51
C PHE A 253 -16.75 12.62 -9.85
N PHE A 254 -16.90 11.29 -9.83
CA PHE A 254 -17.00 10.49 -11.05
C PHE A 254 -18.43 10.06 -11.38
N HIS A 255 -19.41 10.46 -10.56
CA HIS A 255 -20.83 10.18 -10.74
C HIS A 255 -21.14 8.69 -10.89
N GLU A 256 -20.37 7.84 -10.20
CA GLU A 256 -20.53 6.39 -10.25
C GLU A 256 -21.81 5.96 -9.53
N ARG A 257 -22.52 5.03 -10.14
CA ARG A 257 -23.67 4.39 -9.50
C ARG A 257 -23.21 3.17 -8.73
N LEU A 258 -23.40 3.17 -7.42
CA LEU A 258 -23.10 2.03 -6.59
C LEU A 258 -24.09 0.90 -6.82
N SER A 259 -23.56 -0.31 -7.01
CA SER A 259 -24.37 -1.52 -7.04
C SER A 259 -24.86 -1.87 -5.64
N LYS A 260 -25.94 -2.69 -5.54
CA LYS A 260 -26.46 -3.18 -4.25
C LYS A 260 -25.37 -3.89 -3.41
N ARG A 261 -24.46 -4.60 -4.06
CA ARG A 261 -23.33 -5.28 -3.38
C ARG A 261 -22.35 -4.28 -2.76
N GLN A 262 -22.05 -3.20 -3.45
CA GLN A 262 -21.19 -2.14 -2.92
C GLN A 262 -21.83 -1.43 -1.72
N TRP A 263 -23.14 -1.18 -1.74
CA TRP A 263 -23.86 -0.66 -0.58
C TRP A 263 -23.80 -1.60 0.63
N ILE A 264 -24.03 -2.91 0.42
CA ILE A 264 -23.90 -3.91 1.49
C ILE A 264 -22.44 -3.95 2.00
N GLY A 265 -21.47 -3.94 1.10
CA GLY A 265 -20.05 -3.90 1.47
C GLY A 265 -19.69 -2.67 2.32
N ILE A 266 -20.19 -1.49 1.96
CA ILE A 266 -20.00 -0.25 2.75
C ILE A 266 -20.59 -0.41 4.16
N ALA A 267 -21.80 -0.95 4.27
CA ALA A 267 -22.43 -1.20 5.58
C ALA A 267 -21.59 -2.17 6.43
N MET A 268 -21.12 -3.27 5.83
CA MET A 268 -20.21 -4.22 6.52
C MET A 268 -18.92 -3.55 6.98
N ILE A 269 -18.34 -2.68 6.15
CA ILE A 269 -17.14 -1.90 6.44
C ILE A 269 -17.34 -0.99 7.66
N LEU A 270 -18.46 -0.27 7.73
CA LEU A 270 -18.75 0.60 8.87
C LEU A 270 -18.86 -0.18 10.17
N VAL A 271 -19.52 -1.35 10.15
CA VAL A 271 -19.59 -2.25 11.30
C VAL A 271 -18.21 -2.80 11.67
N ALA A 272 -17.41 -3.20 10.66
CA ALA A 272 -16.07 -3.71 10.90
C ALA A 272 -15.17 -2.65 11.59
N LEU A 273 -15.22 -1.38 11.15
CA LEU A 273 -14.47 -0.29 11.78
C LEU A 273 -14.85 -0.10 13.26
N VAL A 274 -16.14 -0.20 13.59
CA VAL A 274 -16.58 -0.13 14.99
C VAL A 274 -16.00 -1.28 15.79
N LEU A 275 -16.12 -2.52 15.31
CA LEU A 275 -15.61 -3.72 16.00
C LEU A 275 -14.08 -3.70 16.19
N LEU A 276 -13.33 -3.12 15.23
CA LEU A 276 -11.87 -3.01 15.31
C LEU A 276 -11.41 -1.97 16.36
N ASN A 277 -12.27 -1.01 16.73
CA ASN A 277 -11.93 0.06 17.67
C ASN A 277 -12.45 -0.19 19.10
N ILE A 278 -13.13 -1.30 19.35
CA ILE A 278 -13.54 -1.76 20.67
C ILE A 278 -12.55 -2.82 21.17
#